data_5d85ddf8bbf63fb116d9e21f08027999
#
_entry.id   5d85ddf8bbf63fb116d9e21f08027999
#
_cell.length_a   1.000
_cell.length_b   1.000
_cell.length_c   1.000
_cell.angle_alpha   90.00
_cell.angle_beta   90.00
_cell.angle_gamma   90.00
#
_symmetry.space_group_name_H-M   'P 1'
#
loop_
_entity.id
_entity.type
_entity.pdbx_description
1 polymer ?
#
loop_
_entity_poly.entity_id
_entity_poly.type
_entity_poly.pdbx_seq_one_letter_code
_entity_poly.pdbx_strand_id
1 'polypeptide(L)'
;MQTARRQFIKSSLGCALGMTLGRTLCSAVDRANPIPIGFQLYTVRGEFSRNVPQTLKALGQLGYKAVEFWGYGGTPNVYQQYSGSELRKLLDENDLKCCGMHLESKALAKDNLKRTIENNQVLGSEYLNVAAAKEKMGSEDAIAELAAFLNDAAAQCQPHKMTVGYHAHPFDFAKVNGRFAWEILFGRTQPEVNMQMDVGNCLAGNGDPIAMLKEFPGRTRTIHIKEHQDKTFESDFYKEIFRLCETSSGTKWYIVEMGGPEGNGFEVPRQALEKLRRLGK
;
A
#
# COMPACT_ATOMS: atom_id res chain seq x y z
N MET A 1 60.16 -23.68 -42.33
CA MET A 1 60.05 -24.68 -43.39
C MET A 1 58.60 -24.84 -43.77
N GLN A 2 58.29 -24.49 -45.01
CA GLN A 2 57.27 -25.01 -45.94
C GLN A 2 55.79 -24.79 -45.53
N THR A 3 55.18 -23.90 -46.22
CA THR A 3 54.49 -23.75 -47.53
C THR A 3 53.09 -24.27 -47.58
N ALA A 4 52.20 -23.34 -47.66
CA ALA A 4 51.26 -22.99 -48.74
C ALA A 4 50.44 -24.13 -49.39
N ARG A 5 49.12 -23.92 -49.44
CA ARG A 5 48.42 -23.84 -50.76
C ARG A 5 46.98 -23.38 -50.64
N ARG A 6 46.71 -22.36 -51.47
CA ARG A 6 45.36 -21.84 -51.83
C ARG A 6 44.67 -22.88 -52.74
N GLN A 7 43.34 -22.93 -52.65
CA GLN A 7 42.51 -23.15 -53.84
C GLN A 7 41.19 -22.38 -53.76
N PHE A 8 41.02 -21.59 -54.80
CA PHE A 8 39.84 -20.86 -55.22
C PHE A 8 38.89 -21.81 -55.97
N ILE A 9 37.59 -21.78 -55.76
CA ILE A 9 36.57 -22.13 -56.75
C ILE A 9 35.40 -21.13 -56.67
N LYS A 10 34.98 -20.73 -57.87
CA LYS A 10 34.04 -19.65 -58.21
C LYS A 10 32.57 -20.08 -58.17
N SER A 11 31.77 -19.11 -57.79
CA SER A 11 30.49 -18.69 -58.38
C SER A 11 29.43 -19.69 -58.82
N SER A 12 28.20 -19.50 -58.27
CA SER A 12 26.98 -19.41 -59.11
C SER A 12 25.90 -18.59 -58.39
N LEU A 13 25.35 -17.61 -59.12
CA LEU A 13 24.20 -16.78 -58.81
C LEU A 13 22.92 -17.64 -58.72
N GLY A 14 22.16 -17.44 -57.68
CA GLY A 14 20.79 -17.94 -57.63
C GLY A 14 19.93 -16.89 -56.86
N CYS A 15 19.22 -16.03 -57.60
CA CYS A 15 18.17 -15.17 -57.05
C CYS A 15 17.02 -16.04 -56.56
N ALA A 16 16.75 -16.01 -55.27
CA ALA A 16 15.49 -16.44 -54.70
C ALA A 16 14.86 -15.26 -53.96
N LEU A 17 13.77 -14.71 -54.51
CA LEU A 17 12.89 -13.78 -53.83
C LEU A 17 12.25 -14.51 -52.61
N GLY A 18 12.77 -14.24 -51.44
CA GLY A 18 12.15 -14.65 -50.18
C GLY A 18 11.29 -13.54 -49.64
N MET A 19 9.97 -13.69 -49.74
CA MET A 19 9.00 -12.88 -48.99
C MET A 19 9.27 -13.07 -47.51
N THR A 20 9.87 -12.09 -46.85
CA THR A 20 9.92 -12.02 -45.39
C THR A 20 8.56 -11.57 -44.87
N LEU A 21 7.74 -12.55 -44.46
CA LEU A 21 6.60 -12.26 -43.57
C LEU A 21 7.18 -11.64 -42.30
N GLY A 22 7.00 -10.35 -42.17
CA GLY A 22 7.24 -9.63 -40.92
C GLY A 22 6.35 -10.20 -39.81
N ARG A 23 6.90 -11.14 -39.04
CA ARG A 23 6.31 -11.45 -37.73
C ARG A 23 6.50 -10.23 -36.86
N THR A 24 5.46 -9.41 -36.76
CA THR A 24 5.32 -8.45 -35.67
C THR A 24 5.34 -9.26 -34.37
N LEU A 25 6.49 -9.29 -33.73
CA LEU A 25 6.60 -9.71 -32.33
C LEU A 25 5.80 -8.69 -31.53
N CYS A 26 4.51 -8.98 -31.34
CA CYS A 26 3.76 -8.38 -30.22
C CYS A 26 4.54 -8.82 -28.97
N SER A 27 5.35 -7.93 -28.42
CA SER A 27 5.90 -8.09 -27.09
C SER A 27 4.69 -8.30 -26.18
N ALA A 28 4.54 -9.54 -25.68
CA ALA A 28 3.67 -9.76 -24.53
C ALA A 28 4.21 -8.82 -23.44
N VAL A 29 3.48 -7.77 -23.16
CA VAL A 29 3.70 -6.99 -21.95
C VAL A 29 3.56 -8.03 -20.84
N ASP A 30 4.67 -8.35 -20.18
CA ASP A 30 4.64 -9.11 -18.93
C ASP A 30 3.61 -8.42 -18.05
N ARG A 31 2.41 -9.02 -17.92
CA ARG A 31 1.42 -8.55 -16.95
C ARG A 31 2.06 -8.82 -15.60
N ALA A 32 2.66 -7.80 -15.02
CA ALA A 32 3.06 -7.83 -13.63
C ALA A 32 1.88 -8.41 -12.83
N ASN A 33 2.17 -9.31 -11.89
CA ASN A 33 1.13 -9.86 -11.03
C ASN A 33 0.30 -8.70 -10.49
N PRO A 34 -1.05 -8.76 -10.57
CA PRO A 34 -1.89 -7.67 -10.12
C PRO A 34 -1.60 -7.35 -8.64
N ILE A 35 -1.57 -6.07 -8.31
CA ILE A 35 -1.39 -5.63 -6.91
C ILE A 35 -2.55 -6.21 -6.09
N PRO A 36 -2.27 -6.96 -5.03
CA PRO A 36 -3.31 -7.61 -4.25
C PRO A 36 -4.16 -6.60 -3.47
N ILE A 37 -5.43 -6.98 -3.20
CA ILE A 37 -6.42 -6.15 -2.52
C ILE A 37 -6.53 -6.59 -1.07
N GLY A 38 -6.24 -5.67 -0.15
CA GLY A 38 -6.50 -5.75 1.28
C GLY A 38 -7.71 -4.91 1.68
N PHE A 39 -8.08 -5.03 2.95
CA PHE A 39 -9.22 -4.32 3.53
C PHE A 39 -8.89 -3.74 4.89
N GLN A 40 -9.16 -2.44 5.09
CA GLN A 40 -9.00 -1.78 6.40
C GLN A 40 -10.19 -2.14 7.31
N LEU A 41 -9.89 -2.86 8.39
CA LEU A 41 -10.90 -3.37 9.32
C LEU A 41 -11.70 -2.27 10.04
N TYR A 42 -11.17 -1.05 10.11
CA TYR A 42 -11.89 0.10 10.67
C TYR A 42 -13.21 0.38 9.93
N THR A 43 -13.29 0.04 8.66
CA THR A 43 -14.54 0.17 7.87
C THR A 43 -15.67 -0.66 8.45
N VAL A 44 -15.38 -1.83 9.02
CA VAL A 44 -16.34 -2.76 9.67
C VAL A 44 -16.08 -2.87 11.18
N ARG A 45 -15.62 -1.77 11.80
CA ARG A 45 -15.22 -1.77 13.23
C ARG A 45 -16.32 -2.25 14.19
N GLY A 46 -17.58 -1.97 13.86
CA GLY A 46 -18.72 -2.42 14.65
C GLY A 46 -18.88 -3.94 14.64
N GLU A 47 -18.80 -4.55 13.47
CA GLU A 47 -18.84 -6.01 13.28
C GLU A 47 -17.60 -6.66 13.88
N PHE A 48 -16.42 -6.10 13.62
CA PHE A 48 -15.15 -6.62 14.10
C PHE A 48 -15.04 -6.59 15.62
N SER A 49 -15.48 -5.50 16.26
CA SER A 49 -15.46 -5.41 17.73
C SER A 49 -16.44 -6.39 18.42
N ARG A 50 -17.55 -6.75 17.76
CA ARG A 50 -18.52 -7.70 18.27
C ARG A 50 -18.08 -9.16 18.10
N ASN A 51 -17.45 -9.49 16.96
CA ASN A 51 -17.05 -10.86 16.67
C ASN A 51 -15.87 -10.91 15.68
N VAL A 52 -14.65 -10.89 16.20
CA VAL A 52 -13.42 -10.94 15.42
C VAL A 52 -13.35 -12.16 14.49
N PRO A 53 -13.55 -13.42 14.97
CA PRO A 53 -13.48 -14.60 14.10
C PRO A 53 -14.47 -14.56 12.95
N GLN A 54 -15.72 -14.19 13.22
CA GLN A 54 -16.76 -14.16 12.19
C GLN A 54 -16.51 -13.07 11.15
N THR A 55 -16.00 -11.91 11.57
CA THR A 55 -15.69 -10.83 10.65
C THR A 55 -14.55 -11.21 9.69
N LEU A 56 -13.47 -11.80 10.21
CA LEU A 56 -12.37 -12.29 9.37
C LEU A 56 -12.83 -13.38 8.40
N LYS A 57 -13.67 -14.33 8.88
CA LYS A 57 -14.27 -15.36 8.04
C LYS A 57 -15.10 -14.75 6.90
N ALA A 58 -15.94 -13.77 7.20
CA ALA A 58 -16.78 -13.11 6.19
C ALA A 58 -15.92 -12.40 5.12
N LEU A 59 -14.85 -11.67 5.52
CA LEU A 59 -13.95 -11.01 4.59
C LEU A 59 -13.20 -12.00 3.69
N GLY A 60 -12.71 -13.12 4.25
CA GLY A 60 -12.10 -14.20 3.48
C GLY A 60 -13.08 -14.81 2.46
N GLN A 61 -14.32 -15.07 2.87
CA GLN A 61 -15.40 -15.59 2.00
C GLN A 61 -15.79 -14.61 0.88
N LEU A 62 -15.75 -13.30 1.12
CA LEU A 62 -15.90 -12.30 0.07
C LEU A 62 -14.76 -12.34 -0.95
N GLY A 63 -13.59 -12.86 -0.53
CA GLY A 63 -12.41 -13.06 -1.37
C GLY A 63 -11.36 -11.98 -1.25
N TYR A 64 -11.37 -11.18 -0.19
CA TYR A 64 -10.21 -10.37 0.18
C TYR A 64 -9.01 -11.27 0.46
N LYS A 65 -7.80 -10.77 0.22
CA LYS A 65 -6.56 -11.52 0.43
C LYS A 65 -5.79 -11.09 1.66
N ALA A 66 -6.14 -9.93 2.20
CA ALA A 66 -5.49 -9.40 3.38
C ALA A 66 -6.40 -8.42 4.12
N VAL A 67 -6.05 -8.16 5.37
CA VAL A 67 -6.65 -7.11 6.19
C VAL A 67 -5.57 -6.23 6.81
N GLU A 68 -5.91 -4.97 7.04
CA GLU A 68 -5.13 -4.05 7.84
C GLU A 68 -5.83 -3.81 9.17
N PHE A 69 -5.10 -3.99 10.27
CA PHE A 69 -5.60 -3.72 11.62
C PHE A 69 -5.43 -2.25 11.99
N TRP A 70 -6.08 -1.81 13.07
CA TRP A 70 -5.97 -0.44 13.56
C TRP A 70 -5.92 -0.37 15.10
N GLY A 71 -5.48 0.80 15.61
CA GLY A 71 -5.58 1.16 17.02
C GLY A 71 -4.57 0.46 17.93
N TYR A 72 -3.50 -0.15 17.38
CA TYR A 72 -2.48 -0.80 18.18
C TYR A 72 -1.57 0.23 18.87
N GLY A 73 -1.53 0.19 20.20
CA GLY A 73 -0.78 1.12 21.04
C GLY A 73 0.50 0.57 21.67
N GLY A 74 1.03 -0.57 21.19
CA GLY A 74 2.24 -1.19 21.78
C GLY A 74 1.94 -2.08 22.99
N THR A 75 0.71 -2.55 23.12
CA THR A 75 0.24 -3.42 24.21
C THR A 75 0.59 -4.91 23.94
N PRO A 76 0.54 -5.80 24.98
CA PRO A 76 0.74 -7.24 24.75
C PRO A 76 -0.25 -7.84 23.74
N ASN A 77 -1.52 -7.46 23.83
CA ASN A 77 -2.53 -7.86 22.86
C ASN A 77 -2.53 -6.90 21.67
N VAL A 78 -2.81 -7.43 20.48
CA VAL A 78 -2.88 -6.63 19.25
C VAL A 78 -4.24 -5.96 19.10
N TYR A 79 -5.30 -6.69 19.41
CA TYR A 79 -6.66 -6.14 19.36
C TYR A 79 -7.53 -6.75 20.47
N GLN A 80 -8.11 -5.91 21.33
CA GLN A 80 -8.90 -6.34 22.50
C GLN A 80 -8.13 -7.42 23.31
N GLN A 81 -8.73 -8.60 23.50
CA GLN A 81 -8.09 -9.74 24.19
C GLN A 81 -7.18 -10.59 23.29
N TYR A 82 -7.14 -10.34 21.99
CA TYR A 82 -6.42 -11.17 21.04
C TYR A 82 -4.94 -10.81 20.95
N SER A 83 -4.08 -11.79 21.14
CA SER A 83 -2.64 -11.72 20.87
C SER A 83 -2.35 -11.78 19.36
N GLY A 84 -1.11 -11.44 18.97
CA GLY A 84 -0.68 -11.58 17.57
C GLY A 84 -0.78 -13.02 17.05
N SER A 85 -0.48 -14.02 17.89
CA SER A 85 -0.57 -15.44 17.50
C SER A 85 -2.00 -15.93 17.30
N GLU A 86 -2.94 -15.50 18.15
CA GLU A 86 -4.34 -15.85 17.98
C GLU A 86 -4.93 -15.20 16.72
N LEU A 87 -4.61 -13.93 16.45
CA LEU A 87 -5.03 -13.27 15.21
C LEU A 87 -4.38 -13.91 13.99
N ARG A 88 -3.08 -14.28 14.05
CA ARG A 88 -2.41 -14.99 12.96
C ARG A 88 -3.13 -16.30 12.61
N LYS A 89 -3.49 -17.11 13.61
CA LYS A 89 -4.25 -18.34 13.41
C LYS A 89 -5.59 -18.07 12.73
N LEU A 90 -6.35 -17.05 13.19
CA LEU A 90 -7.63 -16.68 12.58
C LEU A 90 -7.48 -16.21 11.13
N LEU A 91 -6.38 -15.50 10.81
CA LEU A 91 -6.09 -15.10 9.44
C LEU A 91 -5.78 -16.32 8.58
N ASP A 92 -4.94 -17.27 9.05
CA ASP A 92 -4.58 -18.48 8.33
C ASP A 92 -5.80 -19.36 8.05
N GLU A 93 -6.71 -19.51 9.02
CA GLU A 93 -7.96 -20.27 8.87
C GLU A 93 -8.91 -19.68 7.80
N ASN A 94 -8.69 -18.44 7.38
CA ASN A 94 -9.54 -17.75 6.42
C ASN A 94 -8.79 -17.30 5.14
N ASP A 95 -7.59 -17.84 4.86
CA ASP A 95 -6.75 -17.49 3.72
C ASP A 95 -6.44 -15.98 3.62
N LEU A 96 -6.34 -15.31 4.78
CA LEU A 96 -6.04 -13.90 4.89
C LEU A 96 -4.59 -13.67 5.34
N LYS A 97 -3.99 -12.57 4.88
CA LYS A 97 -2.72 -12.03 5.37
C LYS A 97 -2.96 -10.75 6.17
N CYS A 98 -1.97 -10.32 6.91
CA CYS A 98 -1.92 -8.96 7.45
C CYS A 98 -1.15 -8.07 6.46
N CYS A 99 -1.81 -7.11 5.82
CA CYS A 99 -1.17 -6.20 4.87
C CYS A 99 -0.72 -4.88 5.50
N GLY A 100 -0.97 -4.68 6.79
CA GLY A 100 -0.56 -3.49 7.52
C GLY A 100 -1.19 -3.39 8.90
N MET A 101 -0.66 -2.45 9.67
CA MET A 101 -1.13 -2.11 11.00
C MET A 101 -1.14 -0.60 11.18
N HIS A 102 -2.30 -0.02 11.49
CA HIS A 102 -2.39 1.36 11.96
C HIS A 102 -2.04 1.42 13.44
N LEU A 103 -1.02 2.20 13.76
CA LEU A 103 -0.45 2.34 15.08
C LEU A 103 -0.80 3.71 15.68
N GLU A 104 -0.93 3.75 17.00
CA GLU A 104 -0.67 4.98 17.74
C GLU A 104 0.84 5.24 17.80
N SER A 105 1.29 6.50 17.75
CA SER A 105 2.73 6.85 17.77
C SER A 105 3.49 6.21 18.96
N LYS A 106 2.82 6.06 20.11
CA LYS A 106 3.42 5.41 21.29
C LYS A 106 3.85 3.96 21.08
N ALA A 107 3.27 3.25 20.08
CA ALA A 107 3.67 1.89 19.75
C ALA A 107 5.09 1.82 19.17
N LEU A 108 5.54 2.89 18.51
CA LEU A 108 6.89 3.01 17.96
C LEU A 108 7.86 3.68 18.94
N ALA A 109 7.40 4.13 20.13
CA ALA A 109 8.29 4.67 21.14
C ALA A 109 9.21 3.57 21.69
N LYS A 110 10.43 3.97 22.12
CA LYS A 110 11.52 3.10 22.56
C LYS A 110 11.05 1.95 23.48
N ASP A 111 10.20 2.26 24.45
CA ASP A 111 9.73 1.30 25.48
C ASP A 111 8.78 0.23 24.92
N ASN A 112 8.13 0.51 23.79
CA ASN A 112 7.14 -0.37 23.15
C ASN A 112 7.65 -0.99 21.86
N LEU A 113 8.67 -0.42 21.21
CA LEU A 113 9.10 -0.76 19.87
C LEU A 113 9.45 -2.25 19.73
N LYS A 114 10.19 -2.81 20.67
CA LYS A 114 10.54 -4.24 20.65
C LYS A 114 9.29 -5.11 20.59
N ARG A 115 8.32 -4.86 21.47
CA ARG A 115 7.05 -5.61 21.50
C ARG A 115 6.23 -5.39 20.24
N THR A 116 6.23 -4.19 19.70
CA THR A 116 5.56 -3.86 18.44
C THR A 116 6.15 -4.68 17.29
N ILE A 117 7.47 -4.76 17.20
CA ILE A 117 8.15 -5.59 16.20
C ILE A 117 7.78 -7.06 16.39
N GLU A 118 7.92 -7.63 17.60
CA GLU A 118 7.62 -9.04 17.90
C GLU A 118 6.17 -9.41 17.56
N ASN A 119 5.19 -8.62 17.98
CA ASN A 119 3.77 -8.85 17.68
C ASN A 119 3.48 -8.82 16.18
N ASN A 120 4.07 -7.86 15.46
CA ASN A 120 3.84 -7.73 14.02
C ASN A 120 4.60 -8.78 13.21
N GLN A 121 5.75 -9.26 13.66
CA GLN A 121 6.41 -10.45 13.08
C GLN A 121 5.52 -11.68 13.16
N VAL A 122 4.95 -11.96 14.34
CA VAL A 122 4.03 -13.09 14.55
C VAL A 122 2.78 -12.93 13.67
N LEU A 123 2.21 -11.72 13.62
CA LEU A 123 1.04 -11.42 12.79
C LEU A 123 1.33 -11.49 11.29
N GLY A 124 2.59 -11.32 10.89
CA GLY A 124 3.01 -11.27 9.49
C GLY A 124 2.78 -9.91 8.83
N SER A 125 2.73 -8.83 9.63
CA SER A 125 2.61 -7.46 9.13
C SER A 125 3.98 -6.90 8.76
N GLU A 126 4.11 -6.41 7.52
CA GLU A 126 5.34 -5.73 7.05
C GLU A 126 5.23 -4.21 7.14
N TYR A 127 4.03 -3.64 7.26
CA TYR A 127 3.78 -2.20 7.21
C TYR A 127 3.18 -1.71 8.53
N LEU A 128 3.90 -0.78 9.16
CA LEU A 128 3.58 -0.18 10.46
C LEU A 128 3.33 1.31 10.27
N ASN A 129 2.08 1.68 9.98
CA ASN A 129 1.75 3.07 9.69
C ASN A 129 1.19 3.77 10.93
N VAL A 130 1.81 4.88 11.35
CA VAL A 130 1.20 5.77 12.34
C VAL A 130 -0.11 6.28 11.75
N ALA A 131 -1.21 5.99 12.45
CA ALA A 131 -2.55 6.28 11.94
C ALA A 131 -2.82 7.78 11.83
N ALA A 132 -2.40 8.56 12.82
CA ALA A 132 -2.62 10.00 12.87
C ALA A 132 -1.68 10.66 13.88
N ALA A 133 -1.30 11.91 13.62
CA ALA A 133 -0.57 12.78 14.54
C ALA A 133 -0.98 14.24 14.32
N LYS A 134 -2.30 14.52 14.40
CA LYS A 134 -2.89 15.83 14.08
C LYS A 134 -2.20 16.99 14.79
N GLU A 135 -1.84 16.80 16.06
CA GLU A 135 -1.16 17.78 16.89
C GLU A 135 0.24 18.14 16.40
N LYS A 136 0.83 17.30 15.54
CA LYS A 136 2.14 17.53 14.93
C LYS A 136 2.07 18.20 13.56
N MET A 137 0.88 18.34 12.96
CA MET A 137 0.72 18.81 11.58
C MET A 137 0.46 20.33 11.49
N GLY A 138 0.55 21.06 12.61
CA GLY A 138 0.20 22.50 12.66
C GLY A 138 1.36 23.48 12.45
N SER A 139 2.63 23.04 12.48
CA SER A 139 3.81 23.89 12.28
C SER A 139 4.99 23.11 11.70
N GLU A 140 5.90 23.82 11.02
CA GLU A 140 7.09 23.17 10.42
C GLU A 140 7.98 22.49 11.45
N ASP A 141 8.12 23.06 12.65
CA ASP A 141 8.93 22.47 13.71
C ASP A 141 8.31 21.17 14.24
N ALA A 142 6.98 21.16 14.48
CA ALA A 142 6.28 19.96 14.92
C ALA A 142 6.29 18.86 13.84
N ILE A 143 6.18 19.25 12.56
CA ILE A 143 6.31 18.31 11.42
C ILE A 143 7.75 17.75 11.34
N ALA A 144 8.76 18.59 11.60
CA ALA A 144 10.16 18.13 11.61
C ALA A 144 10.43 17.12 12.74
N GLU A 145 9.84 17.32 13.93
CA GLU A 145 9.89 16.36 15.03
C GLU A 145 9.23 15.03 14.65
N LEU A 146 8.05 15.07 14.00
CA LEU A 146 7.37 13.86 13.52
C LEU A 146 8.20 13.14 12.45
N ALA A 147 8.79 13.88 11.51
CA ALA A 147 9.64 13.29 10.48
C ALA A 147 10.88 12.60 11.09
N ALA A 148 11.53 13.24 12.06
CA ALA A 148 12.66 12.66 12.78
C ALA A 148 12.27 11.38 13.53
N PHE A 149 11.13 11.39 14.21
CA PHE A 149 10.57 10.23 14.91
C PHE A 149 10.29 9.06 13.95
N LEU A 150 9.66 9.32 12.79
CA LEU A 150 9.38 8.30 11.79
C LEU A 150 10.67 7.75 11.17
N ASN A 151 11.67 8.60 10.89
CA ASN A 151 12.97 8.19 10.38
C ASN A 151 13.71 7.27 11.35
N ASP A 152 13.75 7.62 12.64
CA ASP A 152 14.38 6.80 13.68
C ASP A 152 13.68 5.45 13.84
N ALA A 153 12.34 5.43 13.92
CA ALA A 153 11.57 4.21 13.99
C ALA A 153 11.76 3.33 12.73
N ALA A 154 11.83 3.92 11.55
CA ALA A 154 12.08 3.20 10.30
C ALA A 154 13.47 2.54 10.30
N ALA A 155 14.50 3.24 10.73
CA ALA A 155 15.86 2.68 10.85
C ALA A 155 15.90 1.49 11.82
N GLN A 156 15.17 1.56 12.93
CA GLN A 156 15.10 0.47 13.92
C GLN A 156 14.25 -0.72 13.44
N CYS A 157 13.22 -0.50 12.63
CA CYS A 157 12.36 -1.56 12.10
C CYS A 157 12.94 -2.26 10.86
N GLN A 158 13.80 -1.59 10.09
CA GLN A 158 14.37 -2.10 8.84
C GLN A 158 15.09 -3.45 8.97
N PRO A 159 15.92 -3.73 9.99
CA PRO A 159 16.57 -5.03 10.19
C PRO A 159 15.57 -6.18 10.37
N HIS A 160 14.35 -5.87 10.77
CA HIS A 160 13.24 -6.81 10.95
C HIS A 160 12.35 -6.95 9.71
N LYS A 161 12.76 -6.33 8.56
CA LYS A 161 12.01 -6.30 7.31
C LYS A 161 10.63 -5.63 7.45
N MET A 162 10.52 -4.69 8.35
CA MET A 162 9.32 -3.89 8.57
C MET A 162 9.52 -2.47 8.06
N THR A 163 8.48 -1.94 7.45
CA THR A 163 8.43 -0.58 6.90
C THR A 163 7.53 0.27 7.78
N VAL A 164 8.10 1.31 8.38
CA VAL A 164 7.35 2.33 9.11
C VAL A 164 6.77 3.34 8.13
N GLY A 165 5.59 3.87 8.41
CA GLY A 165 4.95 4.87 7.59
C GLY A 165 4.00 5.78 8.36
N TYR A 166 3.32 6.63 7.60
CA TYR A 166 2.30 7.53 8.10
C TYR A 166 1.09 7.52 7.16
N HIS A 167 -0.11 7.42 7.73
CA HIS A 167 -1.38 7.36 7.01
C HIS A 167 -2.01 8.74 6.87
N ALA A 168 -2.54 9.05 5.69
CA ALA A 168 -3.13 10.33 5.35
C ALA A 168 -4.52 10.55 5.96
N HIS A 169 -4.71 11.72 6.58
CA HIS A 169 -6.02 12.23 7.01
C HIS A 169 -6.31 13.59 6.38
N PRO A 170 -7.56 14.06 6.33
CA PRO A 170 -7.87 15.35 5.72
C PRO A 170 -7.10 16.54 6.32
N PHE A 171 -6.81 16.53 7.62
CA PHE A 171 -6.08 17.60 8.28
C PHE A 171 -4.60 17.69 7.86
N ASP A 172 -4.00 16.63 7.29
CA ASP A 172 -2.62 16.61 6.82
C ASP A 172 -2.44 17.46 5.55
N PHE A 173 -3.53 17.81 4.90
CA PHE A 173 -3.56 18.69 3.74
C PHE A 173 -3.92 20.14 4.09
N ALA A 174 -3.87 20.51 5.37
CA ALA A 174 -3.84 21.92 5.78
C ALA A 174 -2.50 22.55 5.36
N LYS A 175 -2.54 23.86 5.03
CA LYS A 175 -1.33 24.59 4.61
C LYS A 175 -0.59 25.16 5.82
N VAL A 176 0.70 24.88 5.85
CA VAL A 176 1.69 25.48 6.76
C VAL A 176 2.66 26.25 5.88
N ASN A 177 2.75 27.57 6.08
CA ASN A 177 3.58 28.47 5.27
C ASN A 177 3.38 28.31 3.75
N GLY A 178 2.12 28.10 3.31
CA GLY A 178 1.75 28.01 1.90
C GLY A 178 1.90 26.62 1.26
N ARG A 179 2.53 25.64 1.95
CA ARG A 179 2.67 24.24 1.51
C ARG A 179 1.76 23.33 2.32
N PHE A 180 1.32 22.21 1.75
CA PHE A 180 0.61 21.19 2.54
C PHE A 180 1.53 20.59 3.62
N ALA A 181 0.99 20.38 4.82
CA ALA A 181 1.74 19.75 5.91
C ALA A 181 2.23 18.34 5.49
N TRP A 182 1.46 17.63 4.68
CA TRP A 182 1.83 16.36 4.06
C TRP A 182 3.11 16.44 3.22
N GLU A 183 3.22 17.44 2.32
CA GLU A 183 4.43 17.67 1.50
C GLU A 183 5.65 17.99 2.35
N ILE A 184 5.45 18.80 3.41
CA ILE A 184 6.53 19.15 4.33
C ILE A 184 7.02 17.91 5.07
N LEU A 185 6.10 17.06 5.54
CA LEU A 185 6.42 15.81 6.25
C LEU A 185 7.24 14.87 5.35
N PHE A 186 6.71 14.55 4.16
CA PHE A 186 7.38 13.58 3.29
C PHE A 186 8.64 14.12 2.62
N GLY A 187 8.76 15.44 2.47
CA GLY A 187 10.01 16.10 2.08
C GLY A 187 11.12 16.02 3.15
N ARG A 188 10.78 15.72 4.42
CA ARG A 188 11.72 15.58 5.54
C ARG A 188 11.94 14.15 6.01
N THR A 189 11.12 13.19 5.54
CA THR A 189 11.29 11.77 5.86
C THR A 189 12.18 11.07 4.84
N GLN A 190 12.91 10.04 5.29
CA GLN A 190 13.73 9.20 4.43
C GLN A 190 12.85 8.40 3.44
N PRO A 191 13.40 7.98 2.27
CA PRO A 191 12.64 7.24 1.26
C PRO A 191 12.06 5.91 1.74
N GLU A 192 12.59 5.33 2.81
CA GLU A 192 12.15 4.09 3.43
C GLU A 192 10.82 4.24 4.18
N VAL A 193 10.52 5.46 4.65
CA VAL A 193 9.24 5.74 5.34
C VAL A 193 8.09 5.67 4.34
N ASN A 194 7.15 4.77 4.57
CA ASN A 194 5.99 4.56 3.71
C ASN A 194 5.03 5.76 3.75
N MET A 195 4.74 6.32 2.60
CA MET A 195 3.71 7.32 2.40
C MET A 195 2.37 6.61 2.14
N GLN A 196 1.66 6.22 3.20
CA GLN A 196 0.35 5.59 3.02
C GLN A 196 -0.69 6.65 2.64
N MET A 197 -0.76 6.94 1.35
CA MET A 197 -1.80 7.82 0.80
C MET A 197 -3.18 7.19 1.02
N ASP A 198 -4.13 7.95 1.57
CA ASP A 198 -5.56 7.68 1.45
C ASP A 198 -6.14 8.67 0.44
N VAL A 199 -6.60 8.14 -0.67
CA VAL A 199 -7.09 8.96 -1.80
C VAL A 199 -8.30 9.79 -1.40
N GLY A 200 -9.25 9.20 -0.67
CA GLY A 200 -10.46 9.91 -0.24
C GLY A 200 -10.18 10.96 0.83
N ASN A 201 -9.30 10.69 1.78
CA ASN A 201 -8.90 11.64 2.82
C ASN A 201 -8.11 12.82 2.24
N CYS A 202 -7.22 12.54 1.27
CA CYS A 202 -6.50 13.59 0.54
C CYS A 202 -7.47 14.54 -0.17
N LEU A 203 -8.44 13.99 -0.92
CA LEU A 203 -9.48 14.80 -1.58
C LEU A 203 -10.35 15.58 -0.59
N ALA A 204 -10.74 14.95 0.53
CA ALA A 204 -11.49 15.61 1.59
C ALA A 204 -10.73 16.76 2.26
N GLY A 205 -9.40 16.70 2.26
CA GLY A 205 -8.51 17.77 2.72
C GLY A 205 -8.14 18.80 1.64
N ASN A 206 -8.78 18.74 0.47
CA ASN A 206 -8.48 19.57 -0.72
C ASN A 206 -7.04 19.38 -1.26
N GLY A 207 -6.45 18.20 -1.04
CA GLY A 207 -5.19 17.79 -1.65
C GLY A 207 -5.38 17.19 -3.04
N ASP A 208 -4.29 17.03 -3.77
CA ASP A 208 -4.24 16.31 -5.06
C ASP A 208 -3.40 15.03 -4.92
N PRO A 209 -4.05 13.85 -4.78
CA PRO A 209 -3.31 12.61 -4.60
C PRO A 209 -2.49 12.23 -5.84
N ILE A 210 -2.90 12.62 -7.05
CA ILE A 210 -2.13 12.38 -8.29
C ILE A 210 -0.82 13.17 -8.26
N ALA A 211 -0.89 14.46 -7.88
CA ALA A 211 0.30 15.29 -7.75
C ALA A 211 1.26 14.72 -6.69
N MET A 212 0.74 14.33 -5.51
CA MET A 212 1.54 13.74 -4.42
C MET A 212 2.22 12.43 -4.82
N LEU A 213 1.51 11.54 -5.52
CA LEU A 213 2.10 10.28 -6.01
C LEU A 213 3.21 10.52 -7.03
N LYS A 214 3.10 11.57 -7.86
CA LYS A 214 4.13 11.98 -8.82
C LYS A 214 5.32 12.65 -8.15
N GLU A 215 5.08 13.45 -7.10
CA GLU A 215 6.14 14.14 -6.35
C GLU A 215 7.00 13.18 -5.53
N PHE A 216 6.39 12.10 -4.99
CA PHE A 216 7.07 11.13 -4.14
C PHE A 216 7.05 9.70 -4.73
N PRO A 217 7.74 9.45 -5.86
CA PRO A 217 7.74 8.14 -6.50
C PRO A 217 8.39 7.07 -5.60
N GLY A 218 7.88 5.83 -5.69
CA GLY A 218 8.40 4.68 -4.94
C GLY A 218 8.02 4.64 -3.46
N ARG A 219 7.30 5.64 -2.94
CA ARG A 219 7.08 5.79 -1.50
C ARG A 219 5.72 5.29 -1.00
N THR A 220 4.76 5.01 -1.90
CA THR A 220 3.40 4.58 -1.54
C THR A 220 3.26 3.06 -1.65
N ARG A 221 3.93 2.31 -0.75
CA ARG A 221 3.93 0.86 -0.74
C ARG A 221 2.56 0.27 -0.39
N THR A 222 1.81 0.96 0.44
CA THR A 222 0.40 0.68 0.71
C THR A 222 -0.41 1.93 0.43
N ILE A 223 -1.56 1.79 -0.22
CA ILE A 223 -2.45 2.90 -0.55
C ILE A 223 -3.88 2.57 -0.15
N HIS A 224 -4.54 3.50 0.53
CA HIS A 224 -5.96 3.40 0.77
C HIS A 224 -6.74 3.94 -0.43
N ILE A 225 -7.53 3.05 -1.03
CA ILE A 225 -8.43 3.40 -2.12
C ILE A 225 -9.83 3.59 -1.55
N LYS A 226 -10.34 4.80 -1.69
CA LYS A 226 -11.59 5.27 -1.09
C LYS A 226 -12.28 6.21 -2.05
N GLU A 227 -13.47 5.84 -2.48
CA GLU A 227 -14.28 6.70 -3.33
C GLU A 227 -14.66 8.00 -2.60
N HIS A 228 -14.66 9.11 -3.31
CA HIS A 228 -15.01 10.41 -2.75
C HIS A 228 -15.79 11.22 -3.79
N GLN A 229 -17.04 11.60 -3.48
CA GLN A 229 -17.93 12.33 -4.38
C GLN A 229 -18.04 11.65 -5.77
N ASP A 230 -17.68 12.36 -6.84
CA ASP A 230 -17.67 11.88 -8.22
C ASP A 230 -16.44 11.04 -8.58
N LYS A 231 -15.45 10.95 -7.71
CA LYS A 231 -14.23 10.15 -7.90
C LYS A 231 -14.50 8.70 -7.51
N THR A 232 -15.16 7.97 -8.40
CA THR A 232 -15.42 6.53 -8.24
C THR A 232 -14.28 5.71 -8.84
N PHE A 233 -14.18 4.41 -8.48
CA PHE A 233 -13.12 3.53 -8.98
C PHE A 233 -13.12 3.40 -10.51
N GLU A 234 -14.27 3.57 -11.18
CA GLU A 234 -14.42 3.54 -12.62
C GLU A 234 -14.04 4.85 -13.32
N SER A 235 -13.85 5.94 -12.59
CA SER A 235 -13.54 7.26 -13.15
C SER A 235 -12.14 7.32 -13.78
N ASP A 236 -11.92 8.24 -14.72
CA ASP A 236 -10.59 8.49 -15.30
C ASP A 236 -9.57 8.94 -14.25
N PHE A 237 -10.05 9.60 -13.19
CA PHE A 237 -9.22 9.94 -12.03
C PHE A 237 -8.60 8.69 -11.39
N TYR A 238 -9.39 7.66 -11.11
CA TYR A 238 -8.88 6.42 -10.52
C TYR A 238 -8.06 5.58 -11.50
N LYS A 239 -8.34 5.66 -12.80
CA LYS A 239 -7.47 5.04 -13.81
C LYS A 239 -6.03 5.58 -13.73
N GLU A 240 -5.87 6.90 -13.52
CA GLU A 240 -4.53 7.51 -13.34
C GLU A 240 -3.91 7.12 -12.00
N ILE A 241 -4.67 7.05 -10.90
CA ILE A 241 -4.20 6.54 -9.61
C ILE A 241 -3.66 5.11 -9.77
N PHE A 242 -4.44 4.20 -10.36
CA PHE A 242 -4.02 2.82 -10.58
C PHE A 242 -2.78 2.74 -11.47
N ARG A 243 -2.73 3.51 -12.55
CA ARG A 243 -1.55 3.58 -13.42
C ARG A 243 -0.29 4.00 -12.65
N LEU A 244 -0.37 5.02 -11.81
CA LEU A 244 0.76 5.47 -10.97
C LEU A 244 1.17 4.39 -9.98
N CYS A 245 0.23 3.75 -9.31
CA CYS A 245 0.50 2.64 -8.39
C CYS A 245 1.23 1.48 -9.07
N GLU A 246 0.83 1.14 -10.29
CA GLU A 246 1.39 0.01 -11.06
C GLU A 246 2.73 0.33 -11.72
N THR A 247 3.10 1.62 -11.88
CA THR A 247 4.30 2.01 -12.62
C THR A 247 5.37 2.70 -11.79
N SER A 248 5.00 3.62 -10.89
CA SER A 248 5.95 4.53 -10.27
C SER A 248 5.86 4.67 -8.75
N SER A 249 4.71 4.36 -8.14
CA SER A 249 4.50 4.58 -6.71
C SER A 249 5.11 3.49 -5.81
N GLY A 250 5.51 2.34 -6.37
CA GLY A 250 6.07 1.21 -5.62
C GLY A 250 5.04 0.42 -4.83
N THR A 251 3.76 0.53 -5.19
CA THR A 251 2.63 -0.02 -4.46
C THR A 251 2.66 -1.56 -4.42
N LYS A 252 2.41 -2.11 -3.24
CA LYS A 252 2.34 -3.55 -2.97
C LYS A 252 0.94 -4.00 -2.55
N TRP A 253 0.12 -3.08 -2.03
CA TRP A 253 -1.23 -3.34 -1.59
C TRP A 253 -2.18 -2.20 -1.94
N TYR A 254 -3.29 -2.53 -2.58
CA TYR A 254 -4.49 -1.70 -2.55
C TYR A 254 -5.28 -2.06 -1.29
N ILE A 255 -5.53 -1.11 -0.42
CA ILE A 255 -6.29 -1.32 0.79
C ILE A 255 -7.61 -0.56 0.67
N VAL A 256 -8.71 -1.29 0.62
CA VAL A 256 -10.04 -0.69 0.59
C VAL A 256 -10.36 -0.14 1.98
N GLU A 257 -10.59 1.16 2.07
CA GLU A 257 -11.19 1.80 3.23
C GLU A 257 -12.38 2.64 2.78
N MET A 258 -13.56 2.37 3.31
CA MET A 258 -14.75 3.09 2.92
C MET A 258 -15.34 3.77 4.16
N GLY A 259 -15.70 5.04 4.01
CA GLY A 259 -16.53 5.74 4.99
C GLY A 259 -17.98 5.24 4.88
N GLY A 260 -18.66 5.19 5.99
CA GLY A 260 -20.08 4.85 6.00
C GLY A 260 -20.64 4.83 7.42
N PRO A 261 -21.97 4.92 7.59
CA PRO A 261 -22.58 4.74 8.88
C PRO A 261 -22.29 3.33 9.41
N GLU A 262 -22.11 3.22 10.72
CA GLU A 262 -22.00 1.92 11.40
C GLU A 262 -23.26 1.09 11.11
N GLY A 263 -23.06 -0.19 10.79
CA GLY A 263 -24.16 -1.13 10.61
C GLY A 263 -24.49 -1.52 9.15
N ASN A 264 -23.76 -1.02 8.15
CA ASN A 264 -23.93 -1.49 6.77
C ASN A 264 -23.34 -2.90 6.51
N GLY A 265 -22.83 -3.54 7.57
CA GLY A 265 -22.30 -4.90 7.50
C GLY A 265 -21.23 -5.07 6.45
N PHE A 266 -21.33 -6.16 5.69
CA PHE A 266 -20.36 -6.51 4.65
C PHE A 266 -20.74 -6.07 3.23
N GLU A 267 -21.82 -5.30 3.08
CA GLU A 267 -22.28 -4.84 1.77
C GLU A 267 -21.27 -3.89 1.11
N VAL A 268 -20.74 -2.92 1.88
CA VAL A 268 -19.73 -1.97 1.39
C VAL A 268 -18.44 -2.68 0.95
N PRO A 269 -17.83 -3.57 1.79
CA PRO A 269 -16.67 -4.36 1.33
C PRO A 269 -16.95 -5.20 0.09
N ARG A 270 -18.13 -5.81 -0.01
CA ARG A 270 -18.52 -6.63 -1.16
C ARG A 270 -18.58 -5.81 -2.45
N GLN A 271 -19.29 -4.68 -2.43
CA GLN A 271 -19.44 -3.81 -3.60
C GLN A 271 -18.09 -3.23 -4.06
N ALA A 272 -17.24 -2.79 -3.12
CA ALA A 272 -15.93 -2.26 -3.45
C ALA A 272 -15.06 -3.32 -4.15
N LEU A 273 -15.01 -4.54 -3.61
CA LEU A 273 -14.22 -5.62 -4.20
C LEU A 273 -14.75 -6.04 -5.58
N GLU A 274 -16.07 -6.10 -5.76
CA GLU A 274 -16.69 -6.39 -7.06
C GLU A 274 -16.35 -5.35 -8.13
N LYS A 275 -16.38 -4.05 -7.77
CA LYS A 275 -15.96 -2.97 -8.67
C LYS A 275 -14.50 -3.13 -9.10
N LEU A 276 -13.60 -3.35 -8.15
CA LEU A 276 -12.17 -3.51 -8.42
C LEU A 276 -11.89 -4.72 -9.31
N ARG A 277 -12.55 -5.85 -9.06
CA ARG A 277 -12.44 -7.05 -9.91
C ARG A 277 -12.93 -6.81 -11.35
N ARG A 278 -14.03 -6.05 -11.53
CA ARG A 278 -14.48 -5.68 -12.89
C ARG A 278 -13.47 -4.80 -13.62
N LEU A 279 -12.66 -4.04 -12.89
CA LEU A 279 -11.58 -3.23 -13.43
C LEU A 279 -10.27 -4.01 -13.65
N GLY A 280 -10.26 -5.31 -13.36
CA GLY A 280 -9.08 -6.16 -13.49
C GLY A 280 -8.01 -5.93 -12.40
N LYS A 281 -8.46 -5.45 -11.23
CA LYS A 281 -7.61 -5.24 -10.07
C LYS A 281 -7.75 -6.38 -9.06
#